data_d9d36bdeba718c24986797adb626da53
#
_entry.id   d9d36bdeba718c24986797adb626da53
#
_cell.length_a   1.000
_cell.length_b   1.000
_cell.length_c   1.000
_cell.angle_alpha   90.00
_cell.angle_beta   90.00
_cell.angle_gamma   90.00
#
_symmetry.space_group_name_H-M   'P 1'
#
loop_
_entity.id
_entity.type
_entity.pdbx_description
1 polymer ?
#
loop_
_entity_poly.entity_id
_entity_poly.type
_entity_poly.pdbx_seq_one_letter_code
_entity_poly.pdbx_strand_id
1 'polypeptide(L)'
;GMLPMVALVGVGNGIITPFLYFPALRLFKSMHYMAESDTVDSDHSGLSLRQSEEGVISVEHLTYTYPFAKEPALKDVSLAVRKGDFVIVTGPNGAGKTTLLMSMAGAIPHYYGGTMEGMVFTDGKAVTQHNIADLASSIGVILSDYKAQIVTLTVGEEMAFTLENHGFPPEEIRRRSKEALAKVHLEGLENRKVTTLSGGQCQRLVVAAVLAEEPDVLVFDEPTSALDPEGIREFYEMVGELNEKEGLTVIVAEHHLEAALPYAKKFVLMNHGEIIVSGTPEEVMRRMYTEHIYEEAIPDMYKAQLELEQVGMTFEKPFLNLADAETSVIHSFAKGGEKDA
;
A
#
# COMPACT_ATOMS: atom_id res chain seq x y z
N GLY A 1 -19.86 -18.81 31.28
CA GLY A 1 -18.57 -18.97 31.90
C GLY A 1 -17.54 -19.47 30.90
N MET A 2 -17.25 -18.67 29.90
CA MET A 2 -16.07 -18.83 29.04
C MET A 2 -15.62 -17.42 28.70
N LEU A 3 -14.81 -16.84 29.54
CA LEU A 3 -13.97 -15.70 29.28
C LEU A 3 -12.53 -16.20 29.20
N PRO A 4 -11.73 -15.64 28.45
CA PRO A 4 -11.18 -16.02 27.18
C PRO A 4 -9.67 -15.93 27.22
N MET A 5 -9.08 -16.84 26.53
CA MET A 5 -7.65 -16.91 26.23
C MET A 5 -7.08 -15.67 25.50
N VAL A 6 -7.92 -14.71 25.13
CA VAL A 6 -7.50 -13.51 24.39
C VAL A 6 -6.88 -12.43 25.30
N ALA A 7 -7.15 -12.47 26.61
CA ALA A 7 -6.63 -11.46 27.54
C ALA A 7 -5.20 -11.73 28.06
N LEU A 8 -4.61 -12.87 27.76
CA LEU A 8 -3.31 -13.26 28.35
C LEU A 8 -2.09 -13.07 27.43
N VAL A 9 -2.28 -12.64 26.19
CA VAL A 9 -1.18 -12.38 25.24
C VAL A 9 -0.86 -10.88 25.10
N GLY A 10 -1.54 -10.04 25.85
CA GLY A 10 -1.49 -8.57 25.72
C GLY A 10 -0.35 -7.83 26.43
N VAL A 11 0.69 -8.47 26.93
CA VAL A 11 1.74 -7.77 27.73
C VAL A 11 3.16 -7.98 27.19
N GLY A 12 3.33 -8.34 25.96
CA GLY A 12 4.67 -8.48 25.40
C GLY A 12 4.71 -8.31 23.90
N ASN A 13 4.93 -7.12 23.46
CA ASN A 13 5.10 -6.66 22.06
C ASN A 13 3.84 -6.11 21.40
N GLY A 14 3.72 -4.77 21.36
CA GLY A 14 2.64 -4.03 20.72
C GLY A 14 2.56 -4.15 19.19
N ILE A 15 3.15 -5.18 18.61
CA ILE A 15 3.19 -5.43 17.15
C ILE A 15 2.34 -6.64 16.73
N ILE A 16 2.04 -7.56 17.65
CA ILE A 16 1.37 -8.83 17.29
C ILE A 16 -0.18 -8.71 17.23
N THR A 17 -0.73 -7.76 17.94
CA THR A 17 -2.19 -7.61 18.11
C THR A 17 -2.96 -7.24 16.84
N PRO A 18 -2.45 -6.43 15.89
CA PRO A 18 -3.18 -6.10 14.65
C PRO A 18 -3.42 -7.31 13.76
N PHE A 19 -2.48 -8.24 13.70
CA PHE A 19 -2.48 -9.36 12.76
C PHE A 19 -3.54 -10.42 13.04
N LEU A 20 -3.87 -10.64 14.31
CA LEU A 20 -4.94 -11.55 14.71
C LEU A 20 -6.32 -10.88 14.67
N TYR A 21 -6.37 -9.55 14.69
CA TYR A 21 -7.62 -8.82 14.82
C TYR A 21 -8.36 -8.66 13.48
N PHE A 22 -7.67 -8.42 12.36
CA PHE A 22 -8.34 -8.35 11.05
C PHE A 22 -9.07 -9.65 10.69
N PRO A 23 -8.46 -10.84 10.83
CA PRO A 23 -9.19 -12.09 10.71
C PRO A 23 -10.23 -12.30 11.82
N ALA A 24 -9.92 -11.94 13.07
CA ALA A 24 -10.84 -12.11 14.20
C ALA A 24 -12.05 -11.18 14.14
N LEU A 25 -11.92 -9.94 13.69
CA LEU A 25 -13.07 -9.04 13.43
C LEU A 25 -14.00 -9.60 12.35
N ARG A 26 -13.44 -10.24 11.31
CA ARG A 26 -14.24 -10.95 10.31
C ARG A 26 -15.02 -12.11 10.97
N LEU A 27 -14.39 -12.86 11.86
CA LEU A 27 -15.03 -13.95 12.62
C LEU A 27 -16.11 -13.44 13.60
N PHE A 28 -15.84 -12.36 14.33
CA PHE A 28 -16.81 -11.78 15.29
C PHE A 28 -18.03 -11.17 14.61
N LYS A 29 -17.91 -10.63 13.41
CA LYS A 29 -19.06 -10.12 12.63
C LYS A 29 -19.99 -11.24 12.15
N SER A 30 -19.44 -12.41 11.77
CA SER A 30 -20.24 -13.57 11.40
C SER A 30 -21.05 -14.14 12.57
N MET A 31 -20.66 -13.83 13.81
CA MET A 31 -21.31 -14.29 15.05
C MET A 31 -22.34 -13.32 15.63
N HIS A 32 -22.75 -12.24 14.93
CA HIS A 32 -23.74 -11.27 15.41
C HIS A 32 -23.43 -10.64 16.80
N TYR A 33 -22.15 -10.48 17.15
CA TYR A 33 -21.75 -10.02 18.47
C TYR A 33 -21.12 -8.61 18.44
N MET A 34 -21.79 -7.67 17.77
CA MET A 34 -21.51 -6.24 17.96
C MET A 34 -22.70 -5.61 18.63
N ALA A 35 -22.54 -5.35 19.93
CA ALA A 35 -23.42 -4.43 20.64
C ALA A 35 -23.35 -3.05 19.98
N GLU A 36 -24.49 -2.40 19.85
CA GLU A 36 -24.64 -1.03 19.40
C GLU A 36 -23.65 -0.14 20.18
N SER A 37 -22.68 0.44 19.47
CA SER A 37 -21.84 1.48 20.04
C SER A 37 -22.62 2.78 20.00
N ASP A 38 -22.68 3.45 21.11
CA ASP A 38 -23.34 4.74 21.35
C ASP A 38 -23.02 5.73 20.23
N THR A 39 -24.07 6.31 19.70
CA THR A 39 -24.06 7.40 18.73
C THR A 39 -23.36 8.62 19.32
N VAL A 40 -22.20 8.95 18.78
CA VAL A 40 -21.63 10.29 18.96
C VAL A 40 -22.41 11.23 18.05
N ASP A 41 -23.26 12.04 18.65
CA ASP A 41 -23.89 13.21 18.00
C ASP A 41 -22.78 14.16 17.52
N SER A 42 -22.56 14.21 16.23
CA SER A 42 -21.79 15.28 15.59
C SER A 42 -22.70 16.05 14.64
N ASP A 43 -23.18 17.18 15.14
CA ASP A 43 -23.88 18.20 14.37
C ASP A 43 -22.90 18.90 13.42
N HIS A 44 -22.74 18.37 12.22
CA HIS A 44 -22.07 19.01 11.08
C HIS A 44 -22.90 18.88 9.81
N SER A 45 -24.13 19.42 9.88
CA SER A 45 -24.92 19.71 8.70
C SER A 45 -24.38 20.99 8.04
N GLY A 46 -23.52 20.87 7.03
CA GLY A 46 -23.14 22.04 6.25
C GLY A 46 -21.95 21.99 5.34
N LEU A 47 -21.25 20.88 5.19
CA LEU A 47 -20.23 20.77 4.13
C LEU A 47 -20.80 19.99 2.95
N SER A 48 -21.16 20.73 1.90
CA SER A 48 -21.46 20.15 0.59
C SER A 48 -20.26 19.33 0.14
N LEU A 49 -20.48 18.02 -0.03
CA LEU A 49 -19.59 17.09 -0.68
C LEU A 49 -19.15 17.66 -2.03
N ARG A 50 -18.00 18.33 -2.08
CA ARG A 50 -17.27 18.46 -3.34
C ARG A 50 -16.72 17.05 -3.61
N GLN A 51 -17.48 16.26 -4.34
CA GLN A 51 -16.93 15.15 -5.09
C GLN A 51 -15.82 15.74 -5.96
N SER A 52 -14.57 15.56 -5.56
CA SER A 52 -13.45 15.76 -6.47
C SER A 52 -13.57 14.66 -7.52
N GLU A 53 -13.90 15.04 -8.74
CA GLU A 53 -14.40 14.18 -9.82
C GLU A 53 -13.47 13.05 -10.28
N GLU A 54 -12.34 12.74 -9.62
CA GLU A 54 -11.38 11.72 -10.09
C GLU A 54 -10.56 11.01 -8.99
N GLY A 55 -10.72 11.26 -7.72
CA GLY A 55 -9.87 10.66 -6.68
C GLY A 55 -10.50 9.43 -6.03
N VAL A 56 -9.81 8.27 -6.08
CA VAL A 56 -10.24 7.06 -5.34
C VAL A 56 -9.85 7.14 -3.86
N ILE A 57 -8.76 7.86 -3.53
CA ILE A 57 -8.36 8.21 -2.15
C ILE A 57 -8.18 9.72 -2.06
N SER A 58 -8.77 10.35 -1.04
CA SER A 58 -8.51 11.73 -0.65
C SER A 58 -8.16 11.81 0.83
N VAL A 59 -7.03 12.43 1.14
CA VAL A 59 -6.59 12.76 2.48
C VAL A 59 -6.52 14.28 2.57
N GLU A 60 -7.25 14.88 3.50
CA GLU A 60 -7.41 16.32 3.62
C GLU A 60 -7.04 16.79 5.03
N HIS A 61 -5.92 17.50 5.14
CA HIS A 61 -5.42 18.09 6.38
C HIS A 61 -5.36 17.11 7.55
N LEU A 62 -4.95 15.86 7.29
CA LEU A 62 -4.95 14.79 8.28
C LEU A 62 -3.86 15.02 9.32
N THR A 63 -4.29 15.18 10.56
CA THR A 63 -3.44 15.11 11.74
C THR A 63 -3.91 13.96 12.62
N TYR A 64 -2.99 13.06 13.00
CA TYR A 64 -3.36 11.90 13.79
C TYR A 64 -2.38 11.64 14.92
N THR A 65 -2.94 11.42 16.12
CA THR A 65 -2.19 11.09 17.35
C THR A 65 -2.66 9.76 17.90
N TYR A 66 -1.75 8.79 18.05
CA TYR A 66 -2.06 7.50 18.68
C TYR A 66 -2.49 7.67 20.14
N PRO A 67 -3.30 6.73 20.70
CA PRO A 67 -3.63 6.75 22.13
C PRO A 67 -2.36 6.80 22.97
N PHE A 68 -2.38 7.66 24.00
CA PHE A 68 -1.27 7.89 24.92
C PHE A 68 0.02 8.48 24.31
N ALA A 69 0.10 8.72 23.01
CA ALA A 69 1.21 9.44 22.41
C ALA A 69 1.12 10.94 22.75
N LYS A 70 2.28 11.61 22.88
CA LYS A 70 2.37 13.05 23.13
C LYS A 70 2.44 13.85 21.83
N GLU A 71 2.99 13.25 20.80
CA GLU A 71 3.22 13.89 19.52
C GLU A 71 2.35 13.22 18.45
N PRO A 72 1.85 13.96 17.47
CA PRO A 72 1.13 13.42 16.34
C PRO A 72 2.07 12.60 15.45
N ALA A 73 1.55 11.45 14.99
CA ALA A 73 2.22 10.60 14.01
C ALA A 73 2.05 11.10 12.57
N LEU A 74 0.96 11.83 12.31
CA LEU A 74 0.73 12.57 11.07
C LEU A 74 0.38 14.01 11.41
N LYS A 75 0.88 14.96 10.61
CA LYS A 75 0.75 16.41 10.83
C LYS A 75 0.35 17.08 9.53
N ASP A 76 -0.90 17.52 9.45
CA ASP A 76 -1.46 18.29 8.32
C ASP A 76 -1.19 17.64 6.95
N VAL A 77 -1.36 16.33 6.86
CA VAL A 77 -1.10 15.55 5.62
C VAL A 77 -2.25 15.71 4.66
N SER A 78 -1.95 16.12 3.43
CA SER A 78 -2.91 16.16 2.33
C SER A 78 -2.38 15.40 1.12
N LEU A 79 -3.18 14.47 0.58
CA LEU A 79 -2.82 13.61 -0.55
C LEU A 79 -4.06 13.17 -1.31
N ALA A 80 -4.04 13.30 -2.63
CA ALA A 80 -5.05 12.74 -3.52
C ALA A 80 -4.43 11.65 -4.40
N VAL A 81 -5.13 10.53 -4.54
CA VAL A 81 -4.74 9.41 -5.42
C VAL A 81 -5.87 9.17 -6.41
N ARG A 82 -5.54 9.15 -7.70
CA ARG A 82 -6.50 8.90 -8.78
C ARG A 82 -6.63 7.41 -9.05
N LYS A 83 -7.77 7.02 -9.60
CA LYS A 83 -7.97 5.64 -10.04
C LYS A 83 -6.92 5.24 -11.09
N GLY A 84 -6.30 4.08 -10.89
CA GLY A 84 -5.22 3.58 -11.74
C GLY A 84 -3.84 4.24 -11.50
N ASP A 85 -3.69 5.07 -10.47
CA ASP A 85 -2.35 5.54 -10.06
C ASP A 85 -1.54 4.39 -9.46
N PHE A 86 -0.23 4.44 -9.67
CA PHE A 86 0.75 3.69 -8.90
C PHE A 86 1.55 4.70 -8.06
N VAL A 87 1.32 4.69 -6.75
CA VAL A 87 1.88 5.69 -5.81
C VAL A 87 2.92 5.02 -4.91
N ILE A 88 4.13 5.56 -4.91
CA ILE A 88 5.16 5.20 -3.94
C ILE A 88 5.16 6.22 -2.81
N VAL A 89 5.10 5.74 -1.57
CA VAL A 89 5.29 6.53 -0.36
C VAL A 89 6.61 6.10 0.29
N THR A 90 7.58 7.00 0.36
CA THR A 90 8.89 6.73 0.96
C THR A 90 9.23 7.71 2.08
N GLY A 91 10.30 7.43 2.78
CA GLY A 91 10.81 8.24 3.89
C GLY A 91 11.42 7.36 4.99
N PRO A 92 12.15 7.94 5.93
CA PRO A 92 12.82 7.20 7.00
C PRO A 92 11.83 6.42 7.89
N ASN A 93 12.37 5.51 8.70
CA ASN A 93 11.56 4.83 9.71
C ASN A 93 10.96 5.85 10.67
N GLY A 94 9.66 5.67 11.00
CA GLY A 94 8.93 6.63 11.82
C GLY A 94 8.43 7.88 11.07
N ALA A 95 8.59 7.97 9.76
CA ALA A 95 8.08 9.09 8.96
C ALA A 95 6.54 9.20 8.92
N GLY A 96 5.81 8.15 9.33
CA GLY A 96 4.35 8.12 9.32
C GLY A 96 3.74 7.32 8.16
N LYS A 97 4.55 6.65 7.32
CA LYS A 97 4.08 5.89 6.14
C LYS A 97 2.96 4.89 6.48
N THR A 98 3.25 3.92 7.35
CA THR A 98 2.26 2.93 7.82
C THR A 98 1.01 3.59 8.40
N THR A 99 1.17 4.66 9.18
CA THR A 99 0.05 5.41 9.77
C THR A 99 -0.85 6.01 8.68
N LEU A 100 -0.25 6.59 7.64
CA LEU A 100 -0.99 7.13 6.50
C LEU A 100 -1.75 6.02 5.76
N LEU A 101 -1.10 4.89 5.45
CA LEU A 101 -1.74 3.75 4.79
C LEU A 101 -2.90 3.17 5.62
N MET A 102 -2.72 3.02 6.93
CA MET A 102 -3.76 2.53 7.84
C MET A 102 -4.93 3.50 7.96
N SER A 103 -4.68 4.81 7.81
CA SER A 103 -5.75 5.82 7.78
C SER A 103 -6.59 5.70 6.51
N MET A 104 -5.98 5.47 5.36
CA MET A 104 -6.69 5.22 4.09
C MET A 104 -7.55 3.96 4.13
N ALA A 105 -7.06 2.92 4.81
CA ALA A 105 -7.77 1.65 4.94
C ALA A 105 -8.85 1.63 6.04
N GLY A 106 -9.00 2.72 6.81
CA GLY A 106 -9.96 2.79 7.90
C GLY A 106 -9.55 2.05 9.17
N ALA A 107 -8.37 1.43 9.23
CA ALA A 107 -7.86 0.85 10.46
C ALA A 107 -7.60 1.94 11.52
N ILE A 108 -7.26 3.14 11.07
CA ILE A 108 -7.25 4.36 11.85
C ILE A 108 -8.50 5.18 11.42
N PRO A 109 -9.36 5.61 12.35
CA PRO A 109 -9.25 5.47 13.82
C PRO A 109 -9.90 4.21 14.38
N HIS A 110 -10.62 3.41 13.59
CA HIS A 110 -11.54 2.37 14.09
C HIS A 110 -10.88 1.27 14.92
N TYR A 111 -9.67 0.86 14.57
CA TYR A 111 -8.96 -0.18 15.30
C TYR A 111 -7.95 0.40 16.29
N TYR A 112 -7.16 1.36 15.83
CA TYR A 112 -6.10 1.93 16.66
C TYR A 112 -6.58 2.98 17.67
N GLY A 113 -7.79 3.53 17.48
CA GLY A 113 -8.30 4.64 18.29
C GLY A 113 -7.51 5.92 18.08
N GLY A 114 -7.31 6.70 19.13
CA GLY A 114 -6.56 7.95 19.08
C GLY A 114 -7.40 9.16 18.64
N THR A 115 -6.72 10.26 18.36
CA THR A 115 -7.35 11.49 17.90
C THR A 115 -7.01 11.75 16.45
N MET A 116 -8.03 11.93 15.63
CA MET A 116 -7.92 12.19 14.19
C MET A 116 -8.60 13.52 13.87
N GLU A 117 -7.86 14.43 13.26
CA GLU A 117 -8.33 15.70 12.72
C GLU A 117 -8.16 15.70 11.21
N GLY A 118 -8.98 16.46 10.48
CA GLY A 118 -9.03 16.39 9.03
C GLY A 118 -9.94 15.27 8.54
N MET A 119 -9.85 14.94 7.25
CA MET A 119 -10.74 13.96 6.62
C MET A 119 -9.95 12.99 5.73
N VAL A 120 -10.40 11.74 5.70
CA VAL A 120 -9.92 10.72 4.75
C VAL A 120 -11.13 10.09 4.08
N PHE A 121 -11.08 10.04 2.75
CA PHE A 121 -12.09 9.39 1.92
C PHE A 121 -11.44 8.25 1.13
N THR A 122 -12.09 7.12 1.12
CA THR A 122 -11.76 5.95 0.30
C THR A 122 -12.98 5.59 -0.53
N ASP A 123 -12.84 5.63 -1.84
CA ASP A 123 -13.93 5.41 -2.80
C ASP A 123 -15.17 6.28 -2.47
N GLY A 124 -14.94 7.57 -2.17
CA GLY A 124 -15.96 8.53 -1.79
C GLY A 124 -16.59 8.33 -0.42
N LYS A 125 -16.17 7.31 0.34
CA LYS A 125 -16.66 7.01 1.70
C LYS A 125 -15.75 7.67 2.73
N ALA A 126 -16.30 8.54 3.59
CA ALA A 126 -15.53 9.09 4.70
C ALA A 126 -15.17 7.97 5.69
N VAL A 127 -13.87 7.79 5.93
CA VAL A 127 -13.35 6.70 6.76
C VAL A 127 -13.93 6.70 8.17
N THR A 128 -14.13 7.88 8.76
CA THR A 128 -14.69 8.03 10.11
C THR A 128 -16.16 7.69 10.21
N GLN A 129 -16.90 7.66 9.08
CA GLN A 129 -18.36 7.44 9.05
C GLN A 129 -18.75 6.03 8.58
N HIS A 130 -17.77 5.25 8.07
CA HIS A 130 -18.00 3.92 7.55
C HIS A 130 -17.16 2.90 8.34
N ASN A 131 -17.72 1.75 8.63
CA ASN A 131 -16.97 0.70 9.30
C ASN A 131 -15.93 0.07 8.36
N ILE A 132 -14.91 -0.59 8.95
CA ILE A 132 -13.82 -1.23 8.17
C ILE A 132 -14.33 -2.22 7.12
N ALA A 133 -15.43 -2.94 7.40
CA ALA A 133 -15.94 -3.92 6.44
C ALA A 133 -16.57 -3.26 5.20
N ASP A 134 -17.15 -2.06 5.36
CA ASP A 134 -17.70 -1.30 4.23
C ASP A 134 -16.58 -0.70 3.36
N LEU A 135 -15.43 -0.42 3.96
CA LEU A 135 -14.23 0.06 3.27
C LEU A 135 -13.44 -1.10 2.64
N ALA A 136 -13.40 -2.27 3.26
CA ALA A 136 -12.63 -3.43 2.80
C ALA A 136 -13.04 -3.92 1.40
N SER A 137 -14.27 -3.62 0.95
CA SER A 137 -14.69 -3.92 -0.42
C SER A 137 -14.03 -3.00 -1.46
N SER A 138 -13.52 -1.85 -1.07
CA SER A 138 -12.91 -0.86 -1.97
C SER A 138 -11.38 -0.82 -1.85
N ILE A 139 -10.83 -1.21 -0.69
CA ILE A 139 -9.38 -1.12 -0.42
C ILE A 139 -8.86 -2.39 0.26
N GLY A 140 -7.89 -3.02 -0.34
CA GLY A 140 -7.19 -4.17 0.20
C GLY A 140 -5.82 -3.79 0.78
N VAL A 141 -5.42 -4.38 1.91
CA VAL A 141 -4.16 -4.07 2.60
C VAL A 141 -3.30 -5.30 2.75
N ILE A 142 -2.06 -5.19 2.28
CA ILE A 142 -1.03 -6.19 2.46
C ILE A 142 0.07 -5.60 3.35
N LEU A 143 0.31 -6.25 4.48
CA LEU A 143 1.27 -5.80 5.50
C LEU A 143 2.65 -6.42 5.28
N SER A 144 3.68 -5.84 5.88
CA SER A 144 5.06 -6.33 5.82
C SER A 144 5.21 -7.77 6.34
N ASP A 145 4.51 -8.12 7.43
CA ASP A 145 4.39 -9.52 7.86
C ASP A 145 3.19 -10.20 7.19
N TYR A 146 3.29 -10.41 5.89
CA TYR A 146 2.25 -11.07 5.11
C TYR A 146 1.93 -12.49 5.59
N LYS A 147 2.90 -13.20 6.21
CA LYS A 147 2.67 -14.55 6.72
C LYS A 147 1.67 -14.58 7.87
N ALA A 148 1.65 -13.53 8.70
CA ALA A 148 0.68 -13.42 9.77
C ALA A 148 -0.75 -13.14 9.27
N GLN A 149 -0.93 -12.79 8.00
CA GLN A 149 -2.24 -12.61 7.38
C GLN A 149 -2.87 -13.94 6.90
N ILE A 150 -2.06 -15.01 6.76
CA ILE A 150 -2.52 -16.33 6.34
C ILE A 150 -3.03 -17.09 7.57
N VAL A 151 -4.27 -17.55 7.51
CA VAL A 151 -4.95 -18.18 8.66
C VAL A 151 -5.36 -19.64 8.42
N THR A 152 -5.21 -20.15 7.20
CA THR A 152 -5.66 -21.48 6.81
C THR A 152 -4.49 -22.45 6.51
N LEU A 153 -4.80 -23.70 6.21
CA LEU A 153 -3.80 -24.74 5.99
C LEU A 153 -3.43 -24.93 4.52
N THR A 154 -4.35 -24.64 3.60
CA THR A 154 -4.16 -24.79 2.16
C THR A 154 -4.46 -23.51 1.40
N VAL A 155 -3.90 -23.40 0.19
CA VAL A 155 -4.14 -22.27 -0.70
C VAL A 155 -5.64 -22.09 -0.98
N GLY A 156 -6.35 -23.17 -1.29
CA GLY A 156 -7.78 -23.10 -1.60
C GLY A 156 -8.63 -22.66 -0.40
N GLU A 157 -8.28 -23.13 0.82
CA GLU A 157 -8.95 -22.66 2.04
C GLU A 157 -8.70 -21.18 2.29
N GLU A 158 -7.48 -20.67 2.04
CA GLU A 158 -7.18 -19.25 2.20
C GLU A 158 -7.98 -18.37 1.24
N MET A 159 -8.08 -18.80 -0.02
CA MET A 159 -8.90 -18.12 -1.01
C MET A 159 -10.39 -18.13 -0.67
N ALA A 160 -10.90 -19.26 -0.15
CA ALA A 160 -12.29 -19.38 0.22
C ALA A 160 -12.63 -18.60 1.49
N PHE A 161 -11.74 -18.57 2.47
CA PHE A 161 -11.97 -17.99 3.79
C PHE A 161 -12.49 -16.56 3.75
N THR A 162 -11.85 -15.70 2.97
CA THR A 162 -12.25 -14.30 2.82
C THR A 162 -13.63 -14.17 2.17
N LEU A 163 -13.86 -14.90 1.08
CA LEU A 163 -15.11 -14.85 0.32
C LEU A 163 -16.29 -15.46 1.07
N GLU A 164 -16.07 -16.53 1.83
CA GLU A 164 -17.08 -17.12 2.71
C GLU A 164 -17.51 -16.14 3.80
N ASN A 165 -16.59 -15.41 4.39
CA ASN A 165 -16.88 -14.37 5.38
C ASN A 165 -17.75 -13.23 4.84
N HIS A 166 -17.67 -12.96 3.53
CA HIS A 166 -18.55 -12.02 2.83
C HIS A 166 -19.87 -12.65 2.33
N GLY A 167 -20.08 -13.97 2.58
CA GLY A 167 -21.31 -14.65 2.23
C GLY A 167 -21.48 -14.94 0.74
N PHE A 168 -20.39 -14.98 -0.03
CA PHE A 168 -20.44 -15.36 -1.44
C PHE A 168 -20.90 -16.83 -1.62
N PRO A 169 -21.71 -17.13 -2.65
CA PRO A 169 -22.09 -18.49 -2.94
C PRO A 169 -20.91 -19.34 -3.44
N PRO A 170 -20.92 -20.68 -3.25
CA PRO A 170 -19.78 -21.54 -3.59
C PRO A 170 -19.30 -21.45 -5.04
N GLU A 171 -20.18 -21.18 -5.98
CA GLU A 171 -19.83 -21.01 -7.40
C GLU A 171 -18.99 -19.74 -7.61
N GLU A 172 -19.40 -18.65 -6.97
CA GLU A 172 -18.70 -17.37 -7.05
C GLU A 172 -17.35 -17.43 -6.34
N ILE A 173 -17.28 -18.12 -5.19
CA ILE A 173 -16.02 -18.38 -4.49
C ILE A 173 -15.04 -19.11 -5.43
N ARG A 174 -15.48 -20.18 -6.10
CA ARG A 174 -14.63 -20.93 -7.03
C ARG A 174 -14.14 -20.05 -8.20
N ARG A 175 -15.04 -19.25 -8.78
CA ARG A 175 -14.71 -18.36 -9.90
C ARG A 175 -13.66 -17.34 -9.47
N ARG A 176 -13.93 -16.55 -8.44
CA ARG A 176 -13.06 -15.48 -7.94
C ARG A 176 -11.70 -16.02 -7.48
N SER A 177 -11.69 -17.13 -6.74
CA SER A 177 -10.45 -17.78 -6.30
C SER A 177 -9.56 -18.18 -7.48
N LYS A 178 -10.15 -18.81 -8.51
CA LYS A 178 -9.41 -19.21 -9.70
C LYS A 178 -8.84 -18.01 -10.46
N GLU A 179 -9.64 -16.97 -10.66
CA GLU A 179 -9.24 -15.76 -11.37
C GLU A 179 -8.13 -15.02 -10.60
N ALA A 180 -8.27 -14.88 -9.27
CA ALA A 180 -7.26 -14.22 -8.46
C ALA A 180 -5.94 -15.00 -8.40
N LEU A 181 -5.99 -16.34 -8.28
CA LEU A 181 -4.78 -17.17 -8.33
C LEU A 181 -4.07 -17.07 -9.68
N ALA A 182 -4.82 -16.98 -10.77
CA ALA A 182 -4.24 -16.79 -12.12
C ALA A 182 -3.50 -15.47 -12.23
N LYS A 183 -4.07 -14.38 -11.70
CA LYS A 183 -3.46 -13.03 -11.71
C LYS A 183 -2.13 -12.95 -10.97
N VAL A 184 -1.88 -13.85 -10.02
CA VAL A 184 -0.64 -13.89 -9.24
C VAL A 184 0.25 -15.10 -9.56
N HIS A 185 -0.03 -15.83 -10.64
CA HIS A 185 0.72 -17.02 -11.10
C HIS A 185 0.79 -18.15 -10.06
N LEU A 186 -0.34 -18.45 -9.41
CA LEU A 186 -0.49 -19.55 -8.45
C LEU A 186 -1.54 -20.58 -8.88
N GLU A 187 -1.92 -20.64 -10.16
CA GLU A 187 -2.90 -21.60 -10.67
C GLU A 187 -2.46 -23.04 -10.42
N GLY A 188 -3.40 -23.88 -10.04
CA GLY A 188 -3.18 -25.32 -9.80
C GLY A 188 -2.54 -25.63 -8.46
N LEU A 189 -2.34 -24.62 -7.60
CA LEU A 189 -1.81 -24.80 -6.25
C LEU A 189 -2.89 -24.90 -5.17
N GLU A 190 -4.17 -24.94 -5.52
CA GLU A 190 -5.31 -24.85 -4.59
C GLU A 190 -5.24 -25.89 -3.47
N ASN A 191 -4.80 -27.12 -3.80
CA ASN A 191 -4.67 -28.22 -2.83
C ASN A 191 -3.34 -28.22 -2.06
N ARG A 192 -2.45 -27.27 -2.35
CA ARG A 192 -1.12 -27.21 -1.74
C ARG A 192 -1.20 -26.62 -0.33
N LYS A 193 -0.44 -27.21 0.59
CA LYS A 193 -0.33 -26.69 1.95
C LYS A 193 0.46 -25.38 1.94
N VAL A 194 -0.03 -24.36 2.64
CA VAL A 194 0.63 -23.06 2.78
C VAL A 194 2.07 -23.20 3.30
N THR A 195 2.29 -24.11 4.26
CA THR A 195 3.62 -24.37 4.84
C THR A 195 4.67 -24.91 3.85
N THR A 196 4.26 -25.30 2.64
CA THR A 196 5.15 -25.80 1.58
C THR A 196 5.42 -24.76 0.49
N LEU A 197 4.84 -23.57 0.61
CA LEU A 197 5.07 -22.46 -0.31
C LEU A 197 6.41 -21.76 0.01
N SER A 198 7.05 -21.22 -1.03
CA SER A 198 8.15 -20.28 -0.85
C SER A 198 7.68 -18.96 -0.25
N GLY A 199 8.59 -18.11 0.23
CA GLY A 199 8.24 -16.78 0.74
C GLY A 199 7.46 -15.94 -0.28
N GLY A 200 7.96 -15.86 -1.52
CA GLY A 200 7.27 -15.15 -2.60
C GLY A 200 5.91 -15.77 -2.97
N GLN A 201 5.78 -17.11 -2.92
CA GLN A 201 4.48 -17.76 -3.13
C GLN A 201 3.48 -17.44 -2.00
N CYS A 202 3.93 -17.41 -0.74
CA CYS A 202 3.07 -16.99 0.38
C CYS A 202 2.60 -15.55 0.20
N GLN A 203 3.50 -14.66 -0.20
CA GLN A 203 3.14 -13.26 -0.44
C GLN A 203 2.12 -13.12 -1.57
N ARG A 204 2.37 -13.79 -2.71
CA ARG A 204 1.40 -13.82 -3.83
C ARG A 204 0.06 -14.40 -3.43
N LEU A 205 0.03 -15.39 -2.52
CA LEU A 205 -1.22 -15.93 -1.98
C LEU A 205 -2.01 -14.87 -1.20
N VAL A 206 -1.35 -14.08 -0.35
CA VAL A 206 -2.02 -12.98 0.37
C VAL A 206 -2.56 -11.94 -0.61
N VAL A 207 -1.79 -11.58 -1.64
CA VAL A 207 -2.27 -10.69 -2.69
C VAL A 207 -3.48 -11.28 -3.40
N ALA A 208 -3.47 -12.57 -3.76
CA ALA A 208 -4.59 -13.24 -4.39
C ALA A 208 -5.85 -13.26 -3.49
N ALA A 209 -5.69 -13.55 -2.20
CA ALA A 209 -6.81 -13.55 -1.25
C ALA A 209 -7.48 -12.18 -1.14
N VAL A 210 -6.69 -11.11 -1.17
CA VAL A 210 -7.21 -9.73 -1.20
C VAL A 210 -7.84 -9.40 -2.56
N LEU A 211 -7.21 -9.76 -3.67
CA LEU A 211 -7.73 -9.54 -5.03
C LEU A 211 -9.05 -10.25 -5.29
N ALA A 212 -9.30 -11.38 -4.63
CA ALA A 212 -10.56 -12.13 -4.79
C ALA A 212 -11.80 -11.34 -4.33
N GLU A 213 -11.60 -10.31 -3.51
CA GLU A 213 -12.65 -9.35 -3.12
C GLU A 213 -12.91 -8.28 -4.19
N GLU A 214 -12.08 -8.21 -5.24
CA GLU A 214 -12.13 -7.24 -6.34
C GLU A 214 -12.05 -5.77 -5.85
N PRO A 215 -11.07 -5.40 -5.02
CA PRO A 215 -10.93 -4.03 -4.54
C PRO A 215 -10.47 -3.08 -5.67
N ASP A 216 -10.83 -1.79 -5.58
CA ASP A 216 -10.32 -0.76 -6.51
C ASP A 216 -8.89 -0.30 -6.16
N VAL A 217 -8.47 -0.48 -4.91
CA VAL A 217 -7.17 -0.03 -4.39
C VAL A 217 -6.45 -1.16 -3.65
N LEU A 218 -5.18 -1.38 -3.96
CA LEU A 218 -4.26 -2.19 -3.14
C LEU A 218 -3.25 -1.30 -2.43
N VAL A 219 -3.11 -1.54 -1.14
CA VAL A 219 -2.14 -0.87 -0.28
C VAL A 219 -1.13 -1.88 0.22
N PHE A 220 0.16 -1.59 0.05
CA PHE A 220 1.26 -2.42 0.50
C PHE A 220 2.14 -1.66 1.50
N ASP A 221 2.37 -2.25 2.66
CA ASP A 221 3.26 -1.69 3.68
C ASP A 221 4.55 -2.52 3.74
N GLU A 222 5.62 -2.01 3.13
CA GLU A 222 6.94 -2.63 3.01
C GLU A 222 6.89 -4.10 2.51
N PRO A 223 6.24 -4.36 1.36
CA PRO A 223 5.95 -5.72 0.93
C PRO A 223 7.22 -6.54 0.64
N THR A 224 8.32 -5.89 0.30
CA THR A 224 9.52 -6.57 -0.18
C THR A 224 10.56 -6.84 0.89
N SER A 225 10.31 -6.46 2.14
CA SER A 225 11.27 -6.55 3.27
C SER A 225 11.82 -7.96 3.56
N ALA A 226 11.09 -9.01 3.16
CA ALA A 226 11.46 -10.41 3.39
C ALA A 226 11.80 -11.18 2.09
N LEU A 227 11.95 -10.49 0.97
CA LEU A 227 12.25 -11.08 -0.34
C LEU A 227 13.73 -10.91 -0.72
N ASP A 228 14.22 -11.85 -1.51
CA ASP A 228 15.49 -11.71 -2.22
C ASP A 228 15.34 -10.78 -3.45
N PRO A 229 16.44 -10.33 -4.07
CA PRO A 229 16.36 -9.38 -5.19
C PRO A 229 15.56 -9.89 -6.39
N GLU A 230 15.53 -11.19 -6.64
CA GLU A 230 14.73 -11.78 -7.72
C GLU A 230 13.24 -11.74 -7.36
N GLY A 231 12.89 -12.12 -6.12
CA GLY A 231 11.53 -12.06 -5.62
C GLY A 231 10.97 -10.63 -5.58
N ILE A 232 11.82 -9.62 -5.27
CA ILE A 232 11.43 -8.21 -5.33
C ILE A 232 11.03 -7.82 -6.77
N ARG A 233 11.85 -8.19 -7.77
CA ARG A 233 11.55 -7.88 -9.17
C ARG A 233 10.27 -8.56 -9.62
N GLU A 234 10.13 -9.88 -9.38
CA GLU A 234 8.92 -10.64 -9.74
C GLU A 234 7.65 -10.08 -9.07
N PHE A 235 7.78 -9.61 -7.83
CA PHE A 235 6.67 -8.99 -7.11
C PHE A 235 6.21 -7.70 -7.79
N TYR A 236 7.14 -6.80 -8.11
CA TYR A 236 6.77 -5.53 -8.75
C TYR A 236 6.35 -5.69 -10.22
N GLU A 237 6.88 -6.68 -10.94
CA GLU A 237 6.37 -7.06 -12.27
C GLU A 237 4.90 -7.48 -12.17
N MET A 238 4.55 -8.36 -11.24
CA MET A 238 3.18 -8.79 -11.01
C MET A 238 2.26 -7.62 -10.60
N VAL A 239 2.68 -6.78 -9.64
CA VAL A 239 1.87 -5.64 -9.18
C VAL A 239 1.73 -4.57 -10.26
N GLY A 240 2.79 -4.34 -11.05
CA GLY A 240 2.77 -3.48 -12.22
C GLY A 240 1.78 -3.96 -13.28
N GLU A 241 1.75 -5.25 -13.57
CA GLU A 241 0.76 -5.85 -14.48
C GLU A 241 -0.67 -5.66 -13.99
N LEU A 242 -0.92 -5.83 -12.70
CA LEU A 242 -2.23 -5.55 -12.10
C LEU A 242 -2.65 -4.08 -12.25
N ASN A 243 -1.71 -3.15 -12.08
CA ASN A 243 -1.99 -1.73 -12.29
C ASN A 243 -2.24 -1.41 -13.77
N GLU A 244 -1.38 -1.87 -14.69
CA GLU A 244 -1.45 -1.50 -16.11
C GLU A 244 -2.59 -2.19 -16.85
N LYS A 245 -2.79 -3.50 -16.62
CA LYS A 245 -3.75 -4.31 -17.38
C LYS A 245 -5.15 -4.32 -16.76
N GLU A 246 -5.24 -4.30 -15.43
CA GLU A 246 -6.53 -4.36 -14.71
C GLU A 246 -7.01 -2.97 -14.26
N GLY A 247 -6.18 -1.93 -14.39
CA GLY A 247 -6.50 -0.57 -13.95
C GLY A 247 -6.55 -0.41 -12.43
N LEU A 248 -5.96 -1.34 -11.68
CA LEU A 248 -5.95 -1.35 -10.24
C LEU A 248 -5.12 -0.18 -9.71
N THR A 249 -5.63 0.53 -8.71
CA THR A 249 -4.85 1.56 -8.03
C THR A 249 -3.90 0.91 -7.02
N VAL A 250 -2.64 1.33 -7.02
CA VAL A 250 -1.61 0.77 -6.13
C VAL A 250 -0.99 1.88 -5.30
N ILE A 251 -0.90 1.65 -3.98
CA ILE A 251 -0.17 2.52 -3.06
C ILE A 251 0.82 1.64 -2.29
N VAL A 252 2.10 1.93 -2.39
CA VAL A 252 3.14 1.14 -1.71
C VAL A 252 4.03 2.03 -0.85
N ALA A 253 4.14 1.70 0.45
CA ALA A 253 5.20 2.24 1.30
C ALA A 253 6.46 1.40 1.11
N GLU A 254 7.56 2.02 0.68
CA GLU A 254 8.77 1.27 0.35
C GLU A 254 10.03 2.09 0.61
N HIS A 255 11.12 1.39 0.94
CA HIS A 255 12.46 1.94 1.09
C HIS A 255 13.35 1.62 -0.12
N HIS A 256 13.19 0.44 -0.71
CA HIS A 256 13.94 -0.03 -1.87
C HIS A 256 13.18 0.33 -3.16
N LEU A 257 13.52 1.46 -3.75
CA LEU A 257 12.72 2.08 -4.82
C LEU A 257 12.96 1.50 -6.21
N GLU A 258 14.13 0.92 -6.47
CA GLU A 258 14.61 0.56 -7.81
C GLU A 258 13.62 -0.31 -8.60
N ALA A 259 13.03 -1.31 -7.95
CA ALA A 259 12.10 -2.21 -8.61
C ALA A 259 10.68 -1.63 -8.79
N ALA A 260 10.28 -0.70 -7.92
CA ALA A 260 8.94 -0.08 -7.94
C ALA A 260 8.85 1.13 -8.87
N LEU A 261 9.95 1.88 -9.01
CA LEU A 261 10.01 3.15 -9.75
C LEU A 261 9.54 3.05 -11.22
N PRO A 262 9.84 1.96 -11.98
CA PRO A 262 9.36 1.84 -13.37
C PRO A 262 7.84 1.93 -13.52
N TYR A 263 7.09 1.57 -12.48
CA TYR A 263 5.62 1.58 -12.48
C TYR A 263 5.02 2.84 -11.88
N ALA A 264 5.83 3.63 -11.13
CA ALA A 264 5.34 4.76 -10.36
C ALA A 264 4.87 5.92 -11.24
N LYS A 265 3.62 6.36 -11.01
CA LYS A 265 3.05 7.58 -11.59
C LYS A 265 3.14 8.76 -10.62
N LYS A 266 3.16 8.46 -9.32
CA LYS A 266 3.27 9.45 -8.25
C LYS A 266 4.24 8.98 -7.18
N PHE A 267 5.02 9.92 -6.67
CA PHE A 267 5.99 9.67 -5.62
C PHE A 267 5.79 10.66 -4.48
N VAL A 268 5.79 10.16 -3.25
CA VAL A 268 5.54 10.93 -2.03
C VAL A 268 6.67 10.68 -1.04
N LEU A 269 7.39 11.72 -0.66
CA LEU A 269 8.38 11.66 0.41
C LEU A 269 7.78 12.18 1.70
N MET A 270 7.80 11.34 2.73
CA MET A 270 7.37 11.69 4.09
C MET A 270 8.55 11.81 5.04
N ASN A 271 8.45 12.72 5.99
CA ASN A 271 9.37 12.81 7.12
C ASN A 271 8.66 13.44 8.32
N HIS A 272 8.92 12.92 9.53
CA HIS A 272 8.37 13.43 10.79
C HIS A 272 6.84 13.64 10.81
N GLY A 273 6.11 12.78 10.11
CA GLY A 273 4.64 12.82 10.01
C GLY A 273 4.09 13.80 8.97
N GLU A 274 4.94 14.39 8.15
CA GLU A 274 4.57 15.36 7.13
C GLU A 274 4.92 14.86 5.72
N ILE A 275 4.18 15.31 4.70
CA ILE A 275 4.59 15.16 3.31
C ILE A 275 5.55 16.31 2.97
N ILE A 276 6.82 15.98 2.74
CA ILE A 276 7.84 16.95 2.39
C ILE A 276 7.75 17.36 0.92
N VAL A 277 7.51 16.38 0.05
CA VAL A 277 7.32 16.59 -1.38
C VAL A 277 6.47 15.48 -1.99
N SER A 278 5.67 15.84 -2.97
CA SER A 278 4.85 14.92 -3.75
C SER A 278 4.80 15.40 -5.20
N GLY A 279 4.97 14.50 -6.16
CA GLY A 279 4.99 14.80 -7.58
C GLY A 279 5.29 13.56 -8.40
N THR A 280 5.78 13.74 -9.62
CA THR A 280 6.33 12.64 -10.41
C THR A 280 7.59 12.09 -9.76
N PRO A 281 7.96 10.81 -10.00
CA PRO A 281 9.19 10.25 -9.47
C PRO A 281 10.42 11.11 -9.76
N GLU A 282 10.53 11.63 -10.97
CA GLU A 282 11.65 12.48 -11.37
C GLU A 282 11.70 13.79 -10.58
N GLU A 283 10.58 14.50 -10.46
CA GLU A 283 10.51 15.75 -9.69
C GLU A 283 10.92 15.55 -8.24
N VAL A 284 10.40 14.50 -7.61
CA VAL A 284 10.66 14.22 -6.19
C VAL A 284 12.12 13.80 -5.98
N MET A 285 12.65 12.86 -6.77
CA MET A 285 14.04 12.42 -6.64
C MET A 285 15.04 13.55 -6.92
N ARG A 286 14.76 14.39 -7.92
CA ARG A 286 15.58 15.57 -8.22
C ARG A 286 15.60 16.54 -7.04
N ARG A 287 14.45 16.77 -6.39
CA ARG A 287 14.36 17.61 -5.22
C ARG A 287 15.07 16.99 -4.01
N MET A 288 14.91 15.68 -3.79
CA MET A 288 15.65 14.95 -2.75
C MET A 288 17.16 15.14 -2.90
N TYR A 289 17.68 15.05 -4.12
CA TYR A 289 19.10 15.22 -4.43
C TYR A 289 19.57 16.69 -4.24
N THR A 290 18.83 17.66 -4.76
CA THR A 290 19.24 19.09 -4.72
C THR A 290 19.13 19.70 -3.32
N GLU A 291 18.16 19.25 -2.52
CA GLU A 291 17.93 19.75 -1.15
C GLU A 291 18.58 18.86 -0.08
N HIS A 292 19.30 17.81 -0.47
CA HIS A 292 19.97 16.85 0.42
C HIS A 292 19.00 16.19 1.41
N ILE A 293 17.79 15.80 0.95
CA ILE A 293 16.75 15.18 1.77
C ILE A 293 16.65 13.71 1.45
N TYR A 294 17.00 12.84 2.40
CA TYR A 294 16.87 11.39 2.28
C TYR A 294 17.48 10.81 1.00
N GLU A 295 18.69 11.34 0.64
CA GLU A 295 19.41 10.99 -0.60
C GLU A 295 19.74 9.49 -0.71
N GLU A 296 19.92 8.82 0.43
CA GLU A 296 20.23 7.38 0.48
C GLU A 296 19.14 6.52 -0.18
N ALA A 297 17.92 7.02 -0.28
CA ALA A 297 16.82 6.31 -0.95
C ALA A 297 16.82 6.50 -2.48
N ILE A 298 17.57 7.46 -3.01
CA ILE A 298 17.64 7.67 -4.46
C ILE A 298 18.48 6.55 -5.08
N PRO A 299 17.99 5.84 -6.10
CA PRO A 299 18.76 4.81 -6.79
C PRO A 299 20.09 5.35 -7.32
N ASP A 300 21.17 4.55 -7.18
CA ASP A 300 22.51 4.98 -7.57
C ASP A 300 22.61 5.35 -9.05
N MET A 301 21.88 4.64 -9.92
CA MET A 301 21.83 4.95 -11.35
C MET A 301 21.21 6.32 -11.61
N TYR A 302 20.19 6.71 -10.84
CA TYR A 302 19.58 8.03 -10.98
C TYR A 302 20.48 9.13 -10.40
N LYS A 303 21.22 8.87 -9.31
CA LYS A 303 22.25 9.79 -8.81
C LYS A 303 23.32 10.04 -9.87
N ALA A 304 23.82 8.98 -10.51
CA ALA A 304 24.79 9.09 -11.58
C ALA A 304 24.27 9.97 -12.75
N GLN A 305 22.99 9.83 -13.12
CA GLN A 305 22.36 10.73 -14.09
C GLN A 305 22.44 12.19 -13.65
N LEU A 306 22.04 12.49 -12.41
CA LEU A 306 22.02 13.86 -11.89
C LEU A 306 23.43 14.46 -11.85
N GLU A 307 24.45 13.68 -11.52
CA GLU A 307 25.85 14.09 -11.57
C GLU A 307 26.33 14.42 -13.00
N LEU A 308 25.95 13.58 -13.97
CA LEU A 308 26.25 13.81 -15.39
C LEU A 308 25.53 15.07 -15.92
N GLU A 309 24.33 15.34 -15.46
CA GLU A 309 23.59 16.56 -15.81
C GLU A 309 24.28 17.83 -15.27
N GLN A 310 24.91 17.76 -14.08
CA GLN A 310 25.66 18.89 -13.53
C GLN A 310 26.88 19.26 -14.38
N VAL A 311 27.46 18.32 -15.12
CA VAL A 311 28.58 18.61 -16.06
C VAL A 311 28.10 18.94 -17.47
N GLY A 312 26.77 19.17 -17.65
CA GLY A 312 26.21 19.70 -18.89
C GLY A 312 25.65 18.65 -19.85
N MET A 313 25.56 17.37 -19.44
CA MET A 313 24.87 16.34 -20.23
C MET A 313 23.36 16.48 -20.07
N THR A 314 22.59 16.07 -21.08
CA THR A 314 21.14 16.07 -21.05
C THR A 314 20.60 14.70 -21.48
N PHE A 315 19.60 14.22 -20.75
CA PHE A 315 18.97 12.91 -20.99
C PHE A 315 17.47 13.07 -21.18
N GLU A 316 16.90 12.25 -22.05
CA GLU A 316 15.45 12.29 -22.35
C GLU A 316 14.63 11.44 -21.36
N LYS A 317 15.28 10.49 -20.69
CA LYS A 317 14.62 9.55 -19.78
C LYS A 317 15.46 9.35 -18.52
N PRO A 318 14.80 9.05 -17.38
CA PRO A 318 15.52 8.72 -16.16
C PRO A 318 16.26 7.39 -16.27
N PHE A 319 17.43 7.29 -15.61
CA PHE A 319 18.18 6.05 -15.49
C PHE A 319 17.57 5.17 -14.41
N LEU A 320 16.65 4.31 -14.78
CA LEU A 320 16.00 3.39 -13.84
C LEU A 320 16.78 2.07 -13.70
N ASN A 321 17.61 1.73 -14.69
CA ASN A 321 18.48 0.56 -14.70
C ASN A 321 19.70 0.80 -15.63
N LEU A 322 20.64 -0.14 -15.63
CA LEU A 322 21.87 -0.02 -16.41
C LEU A 322 21.63 0.09 -17.93
N ALA A 323 20.65 -0.65 -18.45
CA ALA A 323 20.34 -0.62 -19.89
C ALA A 323 19.79 0.73 -20.33
N ASP A 324 18.94 1.38 -19.50
CA ASP A 324 18.44 2.73 -19.75
C ASP A 324 19.59 3.75 -19.74
N ALA A 325 20.51 3.62 -18.77
CA ALA A 325 21.69 4.46 -18.67
C ALA A 325 22.59 4.33 -19.87
N GLU A 326 22.98 3.11 -20.25
CA GLU A 326 23.84 2.85 -21.43
C GLU A 326 23.21 3.43 -22.70
N THR A 327 21.94 3.18 -22.96
CA THR A 327 21.22 3.68 -24.13
C THR A 327 21.18 5.21 -24.16
N SER A 328 20.87 5.82 -23.04
CA SER A 328 20.73 7.27 -22.92
C SER A 328 22.07 7.99 -23.06
N VAL A 329 23.14 7.45 -22.46
CA VAL A 329 24.50 7.98 -22.56
C VAL A 329 25.02 7.90 -24.00
N ILE A 330 24.89 6.74 -24.65
CA ILE A 330 25.28 6.58 -26.07
C ILE A 330 24.54 7.58 -26.97
N HIS A 331 23.24 7.76 -26.74
CA HIS A 331 22.42 8.70 -27.53
C HIS A 331 22.83 10.17 -27.32
N SER A 332 23.18 10.55 -26.08
CA SER A 332 23.68 11.88 -25.76
C SER A 332 24.99 12.19 -26.46
N PHE A 333 25.94 11.25 -26.51
CA PHE A 333 27.19 11.42 -27.25
C PHE A 333 26.99 11.51 -28.76
N ALA A 334 26.06 10.73 -29.32
CA ALA A 334 25.74 10.78 -30.76
C ALA A 334 25.16 12.16 -31.17
N LYS A 335 24.31 12.77 -30.35
CA LYS A 335 23.76 14.11 -30.60
C LYS A 335 24.78 15.24 -30.38
N GLY A 336 25.74 15.06 -29.47
CA GLY A 336 26.81 16.04 -29.22
C GLY A 336 27.80 16.15 -30.38
N GLY A 337 28.08 15.02 -31.06
CA GLY A 337 29.00 14.98 -32.21
C GLY A 337 28.45 15.65 -33.49
N GLU A 338 27.13 15.86 -33.60
CA GLU A 338 26.53 16.58 -34.75
C GLU A 338 26.53 18.10 -34.60
N LYS A 339 26.83 18.64 -33.40
CA LYS A 339 26.88 20.10 -33.18
C LYS A 339 28.25 20.71 -33.40
N ASP A 340 29.31 19.88 -33.48
CA ASP A 340 30.72 20.34 -33.69
C ASP A 340 31.25 20.00 -35.08
N ALA A 341 30.40 19.54 -36.02
CA ALA A 341 30.69 19.28 -37.41
C ALA A 341 29.91 20.28 -38.31
#